data_93b91858445b3d4b4b7de127a2b4139d
#
_entry.id   93b91858445b3d4b4b7de127a2b4139d
#
_cell.length_a   1.000
_cell.length_b   1.000
_cell.length_c   1.000
_cell.angle_alpha   90.00
_cell.angle_beta   90.00
_cell.angle_gamma   90.00
#
_symmetry.space_group_name_H-M   'P 1'
#
loop_
_entity.id
_entity.type
_entity.pdbx_description
1 polymer ?
#
loop_
_entity_poly.entity_id
_entity_poly.type
_entity_poly.pdbx_seq_one_letter_code
_entity_poly.pdbx_strand_id
1 'polypeptide(L)'
;MAKFSEHTYLASSARTASENSDGLRVDGYSQVTIMMSSTAVTGSSPTVTAEPEVSNDNSTWFPLNIYPAISDPAAMTMQLAATGQISMSLPLCAKYLRVKTTIGGSSTPGHTFSVVANFLKFK
;
A
#
# COMPACT_ATOMS: atom_id res chain seq x y z
N MET A 1 -23.72 5.17 -11.64
CA MET A 1 -23.50 3.87 -10.97
C MET A 1 -22.04 3.68 -10.65
N ALA A 2 -21.72 3.23 -9.44
CA ALA A 2 -20.34 2.98 -9.04
C ALA A 2 -19.86 1.64 -9.59
N LYS A 3 -18.59 1.58 -9.96
CA LYS A 3 -17.96 0.35 -10.43
C LYS A 3 -16.67 0.11 -9.65
N PHE A 4 -16.38 -1.15 -9.36
CA PHE A 4 -15.16 -1.55 -8.68
C PHE A 4 -14.25 -2.28 -9.64
N SER A 5 -12.94 -2.08 -9.45
CA SER A 5 -11.92 -2.81 -10.18
C SER A 5 -10.84 -3.24 -9.20
N GLU A 6 -10.49 -4.51 -9.23
CA GLU A 6 -9.49 -5.08 -8.33
C GLU A 6 -8.13 -5.16 -9.03
N HIS A 7 -7.06 -4.84 -8.28
CA HIS A 7 -5.69 -4.95 -8.78
C HIS A 7 -4.80 -5.49 -7.68
N THR A 8 -3.99 -6.49 -8.00
CA THR A 8 -3.00 -7.05 -7.08
C THR A 8 -1.67 -6.33 -7.28
N TYR A 9 -1.28 -5.51 -6.30
CA TYR A 9 0.03 -4.85 -6.33
C TYR A 9 1.16 -5.81 -6.01
N LEU A 10 0.96 -6.65 -5.00
CA LEU A 10 1.94 -7.67 -4.62
C LEU A 10 1.18 -8.97 -4.32
N ALA A 11 1.48 -10.01 -5.09
CA ALA A 11 0.89 -11.32 -4.84
C ALA A 11 1.45 -11.92 -3.55
N SER A 12 0.69 -12.80 -2.91
CA SER A 12 1.11 -13.44 -1.66
C SER A 12 2.43 -14.17 -1.86
N SER A 13 3.44 -13.83 -1.08
CA SER A 13 4.78 -14.40 -1.16
C SER A 13 5.55 -14.07 0.10
N ALA A 14 6.48 -14.93 0.49
CA ALA A 14 7.36 -14.66 1.62
C ALA A 14 8.40 -13.62 1.19
N ARG A 15 8.54 -12.55 1.97
CA ARG A 15 9.47 -11.47 1.67
C ARG A 15 10.25 -11.11 2.92
N THR A 16 11.56 -10.95 2.74
CA THR A 16 12.46 -10.52 3.81
C THR A 16 13.12 -9.18 3.51
N ALA A 17 12.78 -8.58 2.37
CA ALA A 17 13.33 -7.30 1.93
C ALA A 17 12.21 -6.34 1.58
N SER A 18 12.48 -5.06 1.75
CA SER A 18 11.57 -3.99 1.35
C SER A 18 11.53 -3.88 -0.17
N GLU A 19 10.37 -3.54 -0.71
CA GLU A 19 10.23 -3.37 -2.15
C GLU A 19 9.09 -2.41 -2.49
N ASN A 20 9.14 -1.90 -3.71
CA ASN A 20 8.05 -1.09 -4.26
C ASN A 20 7.30 -1.92 -5.27
N SER A 21 5.97 -1.79 -5.28
CA SER A 21 5.18 -2.39 -6.35
C SER A 21 5.36 -1.59 -7.63
N ASP A 22 4.92 -2.15 -8.75
CA ASP A 22 4.82 -1.39 -9.99
C ASP A 22 3.78 -0.29 -9.84
N GLY A 23 3.95 0.79 -10.59
CA GLY A 23 2.95 1.85 -10.65
C GLY A 23 1.80 1.42 -11.54
N LEU A 24 0.58 1.74 -11.12
CA LEU A 24 -0.62 1.50 -11.89
C LEU A 24 -1.28 2.82 -12.23
N ARG A 25 -1.69 2.98 -13.48
CA ARG A 25 -2.44 4.17 -13.89
C ARG A 25 -3.82 4.13 -13.26
N VAL A 26 -4.17 5.18 -12.53
CA VAL A 26 -5.41 5.23 -11.74
C VAL A 26 -6.27 6.44 -12.05
N ASP A 27 -5.91 7.24 -13.05
CA ASP A 27 -6.77 8.34 -13.49
C ASP A 27 -8.07 7.75 -14.03
N GLY A 28 -9.18 8.30 -13.65
CA GLY A 28 -10.49 7.73 -13.95
C GLY A 28 -11.13 7.04 -12.77
N TYR A 29 -10.39 6.81 -11.69
CA TYR A 29 -10.93 6.29 -10.44
C TYR A 29 -10.99 7.39 -9.41
N SER A 30 -11.96 7.29 -8.49
CA SER A 30 -12.21 8.31 -7.46
C SER A 30 -11.59 7.95 -6.12
N GLN A 31 -11.55 6.66 -5.81
CA GLN A 31 -11.09 6.16 -4.51
C GLN A 31 -10.40 4.82 -4.69
N VAL A 32 -9.60 4.48 -3.69
CA VAL A 32 -8.98 3.16 -3.59
C VAL A 32 -9.07 2.67 -2.15
N THR A 33 -9.31 1.37 -1.98
CA THR A 33 -9.14 0.68 -0.71
C THR A 33 -7.99 -0.29 -0.89
N ILE A 34 -6.92 -0.08 -0.13
CA ILE A 34 -5.73 -0.94 -0.18
C ILE A 34 -5.82 -1.93 0.97
N MET A 35 -5.69 -3.22 0.66
CA MET A 35 -5.83 -4.29 1.63
C MET A 35 -4.54 -5.09 1.70
N MET A 36 -4.00 -5.25 2.90
CA MET A 36 -2.79 -6.05 3.13
C MET A 36 -3.13 -7.21 4.05
N SER A 37 -2.69 -8.40 3.69
CA SER A 37 -2.93 -9.61 4.47
C SER A 37 -1.62 -10.36 4.64
N SER A 38 -1.28 -10.69 5.89
CA SER A 38 -0.08 -11.47 6.22
C SER A 38 -0.50 -12.79 6.85
N THR A 39 0.03 -13.89 6.32
CA THR A 39 -0.34 -15.24 6.76
C THR A 39 0.76 -15.97 7.52
N ALA A 40 1.99 -15.48 7.47
CA ALA A 40 3.12 -16.08 8.19
C ALA A 40 4.18 -15.02 8.44
N VAL A 41 4.94 -15.19 9.52
CA VAL A 41 6.03 -14.29 9.88
C VAL A 41 7.27 -15.09 10.25
N THR A 42 8.45 -14.47 10.10
CA THR A 42 9.74 -15.03 10.52
C THR A 42 10.56 -13.95 11.20
N GLY A 43 11.54 -14.38 12.00
CA GLY A 43 12.43 -13.47 12.70
C GLY A 43 11.85 -12.96 14.01
N SER A 44 12.49 -11.94 14.57
CA SER A 44 12.11 -11.32 15.82
C SER A 44 11.43 -9.99 15.57
N SER A 45 10.24 -9.80 16.14
CA SER A 45 9.43 -8.59 15.99
C SER A 45 9.32 -8.15 14.54
N PRO A 46 8.94 -9.06 13.61
CA PRO A 46 8.86 -8.69 12.20
C PRO A 46 7.68 -7.73 11.96
N THR A 47 7.92 -6.71 11.15
CA THR A 47 6.88 -5.77 10.74
C THR A 47 6.86 -5.66 9.23
N VAL A 48 5.68 -5.43 8.67
CA VAL A 48 5.52 -5.00 7.28
C VAL A 48 4.68 -3.73 7.29
N THR A 49 5.23 -2.70 6.66
CA THR A 49 4.58 -1.39 6.57
C THR A 49 4.31 -1.11 5.10
N ALA A 50 3.08 -0.76 4.78
CA ALA A 50 2.69 -0.36 3.43
C ALA A 50 2.42 1.14 3.41
N GLU A 51 2.99 1.81 2.41
CA GLU A 51 2.83 3.24 2.23
C GLU A 51 2.44 3.51 0.77
N PRO A 52 1.27 4.11 0.53
CA PRO A 52 0.91 4.46 -0.84
C PRO A 52 1.73 5.65 -1.33
N GLU A 53 2.15 5.58 -2.58
CA GLU A 53 2.87 6.65 -3.26
C GLU A 53 2.17 6.99 -4.56
N VAL A 54 2.18 8.27 -4.92
CA VAL A 54 1.49 8.77 -6.11
C VAL A 54 2.48 9.46 -7.04
N SER A 55 2.12 9.49 -8.31
CA SER A 55 2.95 10.10 -9.35
C SER A 55 2.09 10.59 -10.49
N ASN A 56 2.58 11.58 -11.23
CA ASN A 56 1.94 12.03 -12.47
C ASN A 56 2.68 11.54 -13.71
N ASP A 57 3.89 11.01 -13.56
CA ASP A 57 4.70 10.58 -14.71
C ASP A 57 5.20 9.14 -14.60
N ASN A 58 4.78 8.42 -13.56
CA ASN A 58 5.21 7.04 -13.28
C ASN A 58 6.73 6.91 -13.08
N SER A 59 7.36 7.99 -12.66
CA SER A 59 8.81 8.03 -12.49
C SER A 59 9.21 8.74 -11.20
N THR A 60 8.60 9.89 -10.93
CA THR A 60 8.84 10.66 -9.71
C THR A 60 7.69 10.38 -8.75
N TRP A 61 7.99 9.86 -7.58
CA TRP A 61 7.00 9.38 -6.61
C TRP A 61 6.99 10.23 -5.36
N PHE A 62 5.78 10.47 -4.86
CA PHE A 62 5.55 11.25 -3.65
C PHE A 62 4.72 10.42 -2.67
N PRO A 63 5.06 10.46 -1.37
CA PRO A 63 4.19 9.80 -0.38
C PRO A 63 2.83 10.48 -0.35
N LEU A 64 1.77 9.70 -0.19
CA LEU A 64 0.42 10.23 -0.07
C LEU A 64 0.19 10.58 1.40
N ASN A 65 0.09 11.88 1.69
CA ASN A 65 -0.06 12.36 3.06
C ASN A 65 -1.53 12.44 3.46
N ILE A 66 -1.76 12.38 4.78
CA ILE A 66 -3.08 12.54 5.35
C ILE A 66 -3.57 13.97 5.08
N TYR A 67 -4.80 14.09 4.62
CA TYR A 67 -5.42 15.38 4.36
C TYR A 67 -6.65 15.55 5.26
N PRO A 68 -6.85 16.72 5.84
CA PRO A 68 -6.01 17.92 5.72
C PRO A 68 -4.81 17.86 6.67
N ALA A 69 -3.62 17.92 6.10
CA ALA A 69 -2.41 18.03 6.90
C ALA A 69 -2.13 19.53 7.09
N ILE A 70 -2.21 20.01 8.30
CA ILE A 70 -2.17 21.43 8.56
C ILE A 70 -0.75 21.92 8.80
N SER A 71 -0.09 21.43 9.83
CA SER A 71 1.24 21.90 10.19
C SER A 71 2.28 20.80 10.23
N ASP A 72 1.85 19.56 10.26
CA ASP A 72 2.75 18.40 10.41
C ASP A 72 2.24 17.26 9.55
N PRO A 73 2.38 17.38 8.21
CA PRO A 73 1.89 16.34 7.33
C PRO A 73 2.64 15.03 7.55
N ALA A 74 1.90 13.94 7.59
CA ALA A 74 2.46 12.61 7.75
C ALA A 74 1.99 11.72 6.62
N ALA A 75 2.87 10.86 6.12
CA ALA A 75 2.51 9.90 5.09
C ALA A 75 1.46 8.92 5.64
N MET A 76 0.52 8.53 4.80
CA MET A 76 -0.43 7.49 5.14
C MET A 76 0.30 6.15 5.14
N THR A 77 0.26 5.45 6.27
CA THR A 77 0.90 4.14 6.39
C THR A 77 -0.02 3.17 7.10
N MET A 78 0.15 1.88 6.81
CA MET A 78 -0.46 0.81 7.59
C MET A 78 0.57 -0.26 7.86
N GLN A 79 0.53 -0.85 9.06
CA GLN A 79 1.56 -1.78 9.50
C GLN A 79 0.96 -3.00 10.17
N LEU A 80 1.55 -4.17 9.88
CA LEU A 80 1.25 -5.40 10.58
C LEU A 80 2.51 -5.85 11.33
N ALA A 81 2.37 -6.13 12.63
CA ALA A 81 3.45 -6.64 13.48
C ALA A 81 3.32 -8.15 13.72
N ALA A 82 2.30 -8.77 13.17
CA ALA A 82 2.00 -10.19 13.27
C ALA A 82 1.14 -10.58 12.07
N THR A 83 0.76 -11.86 11.99
CA THR A 83 -0.20 -12.27 10.97
C THR A 83 -1.51 -11.52 11.20
N GLY A 84 -2.23 -11.22 10.13
CA GLY A 84 -3.49 -10.50 10.21
C GLY A 84 -3.79 -9.75 8.92
N GLN A 85 -4.78 -8.88 9.03
CA GLN A 85 -5.28 -8.12 7.89
C GLN A 85 -5.49 -6.67 8.29
N ILE A 86 -5.20 -5.76 7.35
CA ILE A 86 -5.38 -4.33 7.56
C ILE A 86 -5.73 -3.68 6.23
N SER A 87 -6.50 -2.60 6.27
CA SER A 87 -6.85 -1.87 5.05
C SER A 87 -6.90 -0.38 5.32
N MET A 88 -6.78 0.38 4.22
CA MET A 88 -6.99 1.83 4.25
C MET A 88 -7.71 2.25 2.97
N SER A 89 -8.53 3.28 3.07
CA SER A 89 -9.24 3.85 1.93
C SER A 89 -8.80 5.29 1.73
N LEU A 90 -8.54 5.65 0.48
CA LEU A 90 -7.94 6.93 0.12
C LEU A 90 -8.65 7.54 -1.08
N PRO A 91 -8.79 8.88 -1.12
CA PRO A 91 -9.17 9.54 -2.37
C PRO A 91 -8.01 9.51 -3.36
N LEU A 92 -8.32 9.51 -4.65
CA LEU A 92 -7.31 9.50 -5.70
C LEU A 92 -7.29 10.84 -6.43
N CYS A 93 -6.12 11.47 -6.43
CA CYS A 93 -5.92 12.77 -7.03
C CYS A 93 -4.67 12.84 -7.92
N ALA A 94 -4.13 11.70 -8.34
CA ALA A 94 -2.95 11.64 -9.19
C ALA A 94 -3.15 10.59 -10.28
N LYS A 95 -2.24 10.54 -11.24
CA LYS A 95 -2.40 9.63 -12.39
C LYS A 95 -1.96 8.21 -12.08
N TYR A 96 -0.97 8.04 -11.20
CA TYR A 96 -0.40 6.72 -10.90
C TYR A 96 -0.35 6.51 -9.40
N LEU A 97 -0.53 5.26 -9.00
CA LEU A 97 -0.43 4.84 -7.60
C LEU A 97 0.38 3.55 -7.52
N ARG A 98 1.30 3.51 -6.57
CA ARG A 98 2.02 2.29 -6.21
C ARG A 98 2.05 2.14 -4.69
N VAL A 99 2.46 0.98 -4.21
CA VAL A 99 2.60 0.73 -2.77
C VAL A 99 4.06 0.42 -2.47
N LYS A 100 4.62 1.16 -1.53
CA LYS A 100 5.96 0.92 -1.01
C LYS A 100 5.83 0.08 0.24
N THR A 101 6.56 -1.04 0.30
CA THR A 101 6.54 -1.91 1.49
C THR A 101 7.90 -1.93 2.14
N THR A 102 7.90 -1.91 3.47
CA THR A 102 9.12 -1.91 4.28
C THR A 102 9.04 -3.04 5.28
N ILE A 103 10.06 -3.89 5.30
CA ILE A 103 10.19 -4.99 6.27
C ILE A 103 11.12 -4.53 7.38
N GLY A 104 10.66 -4.64 8.63
CA GLY A 104 11.45 -4.28 9.81
C GLY A 104 11.53 -5.44 10.79
N GLY A 105 12.41 -5.29 11.79
CA GLY A 105 12.63 -6.31 12.80
C GLY A 105 14.07 -6.76 12.82
N SER A 106 14.34 -7.93 13.42
CA SER A 106 15.69 -8.49 13.52
C SER A 106 15.65 -10.00 13.29
N SER A 107 16.85 -10.62 13.20
CA SER A 107 17.00 -12.08 13.00
C SER A 107 16.28 -12.55 11.71
N THR A 108 16.63 -11.94 10.60
CA THR A 108 16.05 -12.23 9.28
C THR A 108 14.51 -12.06 9.31
N PRO A 109 14.02 -10.84 9.56
CA PRO A 109 12.58 -10.61 9.67
C PRO A 109 11.90 -10.77 8.32
N GLY A 110 10.66 -11.25 8.33
CA GLY A 110 9.91 -11.39 7.11
C GLY A 110 8.43 -11.64 7.35
N HIS A 111 7.66 -11.39 6.32
CA HIS A 111 6.22 -11.65 6.27
C HIS A 111 5.88 -12.34 4.96
N THR A 112 4.96 -13.29 5.04
CA THR A 112 4.29 -13.80 3.84
C THR A 112 3.01 -12.99 3.69
N PHE A 113 2.98 -12.09 2.71
CA PHE A 113 1.87 -11.14 2.60
C PHE A 113 1.52 -10.81 1.16
N SER A 114 0.34 -10.22 1.01
CA SER A 114 -0.15 -9.70 -0.25
C SER A 114 -0.67 -8.28 -0.06
N VAL A 115 -0.66 -7.49 -1.14
CA VAL A 115 -1.26 -6.15 -1.18
C VAL A 115 -2.18 -6.11 -2.39
N VAL A 116 -3.47 -5.92 -2.13
CA VAL A 116 -4.51 -5.89 -3.16
C VAL A 116 -5.28 -4.59 -3.01
N ALA A 117 -5.68 -4.00 -4.11
CA ALA A 117 -6.43 -2.76 -4.10
C ALA A 117 -7.76 -2.92 -4.83
N ASN A 118 -8.80 -2.29 -4.29
CA ASN A 118 -10.07 -2.12 -4.96
C ASN A 118 -10.23 -0.65 -5.33
N PHE A 119 -10.42 -0.38 -6.61
CA PHE A 119 -10.61 0.97 -7.12
C PHE A 119 -12.08 1.22 -7.36
N LEU A 120 -12.55 2.39 -6.97
CA LEU A 120 -13.93 2.79 -7.15
C LEU A 120 -14.03 3.90 -8.20
N LYS A 121 -14.90 3.69 -9.16
CA LYS A 121 -15.20 4.67 -10.19
C LYS A 121 -16.68 5.03 -10.10
N PHE A 122 -16.95 6.30 -9.89
CA PHE A 122 -18.31 6.81 -9.90
C PHE A 122 -18.67 7.18 -11.32
N LYS A 123 -19.59 6.41 -11.93
CA LYS A 123 -20.06 6.84 -13.23
C LYS A 123 -20.92 5.80 -13.91
#